data_f7ed28aae52a2723abd074f10e381bdc
#
_entry.id   f7ed28aae52a2723abd074f10e381bdc
#
_cell.length_a   1.000
_cell.length_b   1.000
_cell.length_c   1.000
_cell.angle_alpha   90.00
_cell.angle_beta   90.00
_cell.angle_gamma   90.00
#
_symmetry.space_group_name_H-M   'P 1'
#
loop_
_entity.id
_entity.type
_entity.pdbx_description
1 polymer ?
#
loop_
_entity_poly.entity_id
_entity_poly.type
_entity_poly.pdbx_seq_one_letter_code
_entity_poly.pdbx_strand_id
1 'polypeptide(L)'
;MKTEMKIEKTTKVLRVAKRILMASGVILAAITNTAFAAGDPLSAINNLSTFIFSAIKAIGMILLGFGIVQIGLSLKSHDASQRANGFLTFFGGVIIAFAKEILDTIL
;
A
#
# COMPACT_ATOMS: atom_id res chain seq x y z
N MET A 1 -2.86 -16.23 -37.25
CA MET A 1 -3.75 -16.15 -36.09
C MET A 1 -3.00 -15.98 -34.77
N LYS A 2 -2.07 -16.85 -34.42
CA LYS A 2 -1.31 -16.73 -33.16
C LYS A 2 -0.49 -15.43 -33.06
N THR A 3 0.09 -14.97 -34.17
CA THR A 3 0.91 -13.77 -34.22
C THR A 3 0.07 -12.51 -34.04
N GLU A 4 -1.12 -12.47 -34.63
CA GLU A 4 -2.04 -11.35 -34.52
C GLU A 4 -2.57 -11.19 -33.08
N MET A 5 -2.93 -12.31 -32.44
CA MET A 5 -3.38 -12.31 -31.04
C MET A 5 -2.28 -11.84 -30.10
N LYS A 6 -1.03 -12.24 -30.36
CA LYS A 6 0.13 -11.83 -29.57
C LYS A 6 0.40 -10.34 -29.70
N ILE A 7 0.30 -9.79 -30.92
CA ILE A 7 0.47 -8.35 -31.18
C ILE A 7 -0.65 -7.57 -30.48
N GLU A 8 -1.87 -8.04 -30.54
CA GLU A 8 -3.01 -7.39 -29.88
C GLU A 8 -2.84 -7.35 -28.37
N LYS A 9 -2.44 -8.46 -27.75
CA LYS A 9 -2.16 -8.52 -26.30
C LYS A 9 -1.04 -7.57 -25.92
N THR A 10 0.04 -7.54 -26.69
CA THR A 10 1.17 -6.63 -26.46
C THR A 10 0.74 -5.18 -26.56
N THR A 11 -0.10 -4.84 -27.54
CA THR A 11 -0.63 -3.50 -27.71
C THR A 11 -1.51 -3.08 -26.51
N LYS A 12 -2.34 -3.98 -26.01
CA LYS A 12 -3.17 -3.72 -24.82
C LYS A 12 -2.30 -3.48 -23.59
N VAL A 13 -1.28 -4.31 -23.38
CA VAL A 13 -0.35 -4.16 -22.27
C VAL A 13 0.39 -2.83 -22.35
N LEU A 14 0.83 -2.43 -23.53
CA LEU A 14 1.52 -1.16 -23.74
C LEU A 14 0.59 0.04 -23.46
N ARG A 15 -0.68 -0.05 -23.85
CA ARG A 15 -1.66 1.01 -23.56
C ARG A 15 -1.90 1.16 -22.07
N VAL A 16 -2.06 0.04 -21.36
CA VAL A 16 -2.27 0.04 -19.91
C VAL A 16 -1.04 0.59 -19.19
N ALA A 17 0.15 0.14 -19.59
CA ALA A 17 1.42 0.62 -19.03
C ALA A 17 1.59 2.13 -19.25
N LYS A 18 1.24 2.62 -20.45
CA LYS A 18 1.29 4.06 -20.76
C LYS A 18 0.32 4.85 -19.88
N ARG A 19 -0.90 4.34 -19.68
CA ARG A 19 -1.89 4.99 -18.82
C ARG A 19 -1.42 5.06 -17.37
N ILE A 20 -0.83 3.99 -16.87
CA ILE A 20 -0.29 3.94 -15.51
C ILE A 20 0.86 4.92 -15.36
N LEU A 21 1.77 5.00 -16.32
CA LEU A 21 2.87 5.95 -16.33
C LEU A 21 2.39 7.40 -16.35
N MET A 22 1.39 7.70 -17.17
CA MET A 22 0.83 9.04 -17.24
C MET A 22 0.12 9.43 -15.95
N ALA A 23 -0.67 8.51 -15.38
CA ALA A 23 -1.35 8.73 -14.10
C ALA A 23 -0.36 8.95 -12.97
N SER A 24 0.71 8.14 -12.91
CA SER A 24 1.77 8.28 -11.92
C SER A 24 2.49 9.62 -12.05
N GLY A 25 2.77 10.06 -13.27
CA GLY A 25 3.41 11.34 -13.53
C GLY A 25 2.53 12.51 -13.10
N VAL A 26 1.24 12.45 -13.37
CA VAL A 26 0.29 13.50 -12.96
C VAL A 26 0.19 13.57 -11.44
N ILE A 27 0.09 12.44 -10.76
CA ILE A 27 0.03 12.38 -9.30
C ILE A 27 1.31 12.96 -8.69
N LEU A 28 2.47 12.56 -9.21
CA LEU A 28 3.76 13.04 -8.74
C LEU A 28 3.91 14.56 -8.98
N ALA A 29 3.50 15.04 -10.14
CA ALA A 29 3.52 16.46 -10.46
C ALA A 29 2.61 17.28 -9.55
N ALA A 30 1.41 16.76 -9.25
CA ALA A 30 0.46 17.41 -8.33
C ALA A 30 1.04 17.52 -6.92
N ILE A 31 1.66 16.46 -6.41
CA ILE A 31 2.30 16.44 -5.10
C ILE A 31 3.45 17.44 -5.06
N THR A 32 4.30 17.45 -6.08
CA THR A 32 5.45 18.36 -6.17
C THR A 32 4.99 19.81 -6.21
N ASN A 33 3.98 20.13 -7.03
CA ASN A 33 3.44 21.48 -7.11
C ASN A 33 2.86 21.97 -5.79
N THR A 34 2.14 21.10 -5.08
CA THR A 34 1.59 21.42 -3.76
C THR A 34 2.69 21.69 -2.74
N ALA A 35 3.77 20.88 -2.77
CA ALA A 35 4.91 21.06 -1.88
C ALA A 35 5.61 22.40 -2.12
N PHE A 36 5.82 22.78 -3.38
CA PHE A 36 6.44 24.06 -3.74
C PHE A 36 5.53 25.25 -3.45
N ALA A 37 4.22 25.09 -3.63
CA ALA A 37 3.26 26.14 -3.35
C ALA A 37 3.19 26.49 -1.87
N ALA A 38 3.52 25.55 -0.97
CA ALA A 38 3.56 25.80 0.48
C ALA A 38 4.72 26.72 0.91
N GLY A 39 5.71 26.98 0.06
CA GLY A 39 6.78 27.96 0.27
C GLY A 39 7.87 27.55 1.26
N ASP A 40 7.65 26.51 2.07
CA ASP A 40 8.62 26.02 3.04
C ASP A 40 8.98 24.56 2.75
N PRO A 41 10.23 24.27 2.33
CA PRO A 41 10.63 22.90 2.04
C PRO A 41 10.51 21.95 3.21
N LEU A 42 10.84 22.39 4.42
CA LEU A 42 10.74 21.56 5.60
C LEU A 42 9.30 21.21 5.94
N SER A 43 8.41 22.20 5.88
CA SER A 43 6.97 21.99 6.08
C SER A 43 6.40 21.02 5.04
N ALA A 44 6.80 21.15 3.78
CA ALA A 44 6.39 20.25 2.71
C ALA A 44 6.85 18.82 2.95
N ILE A 45 8.08 18.62 3.40
CA ILE A 45 8.63 17.31 3.74
C ILE A 45 7.88 16.70 4.93
N ASN A 46 7.59 17.49 5.96
CA ASN A 46 6.83 17.04 7.12
C ASN A 46 5.41 16.64 6.73
N ASN A 47 4.74 17.40 5.88
CA ASN A 47 3.41 17.07 5.39
C ASN A 47 3.42 15.78 4.56
N LEU A 48 4.43 15.58 3.72
CA LEU A 48 4.59 14.37 2.94
C LEU A 48 4.84 13.16 3.85
N SER A 49 5.69 13.31 4.86
CA SER A 49 5.98 12.28 5.85
C SER A 49 4.69 11.87 6.58
N THR A 50 3.90 12.84 7.04
CA THR A 50 2.62 12.58 7.71
C THR A 50 1.66 11.82 6.79
N PHE A 51 1.60 12.21 5.53
CA PHE A 51 0.76 11.53 4.55
C PHE A 51 1.20 10.07 4.35
N ILE A 52 2.49 9.84 4.19
CA ILE A 52 3.05 8.49 3.99
C ILE A 52 2.77 7.61 5.21
N PHE A 53 2.99 8.11 6.42
CA PHE A 53 2.71 7.34 7.63
C PHE A 53 1.23 7.06 7.81
N SER A 54 0.37 7.99 7.43
CA SER A 54 -1.09 7.76 7.45
C SER A 54 -1.49 6.65 6.47
N ALA A 55 -0.88 6.61 5.29
CA ALA A 55 -1.11 5.56 4.30
C ALA A 55 -0.62 4.20 4.82
N ILE A 56 0.56 4.15 5.43
CA ILE A 56 1.13 2.93 6.02
C ILE A 56 0.22 2.42 7.14
N LYS A 57 -0.26 3.30 7.99
CA LYS A 57 -1.20 2.96 9.07
C LYS A 57 -2.49 2.36 8.52
N ALA A 58 -3.03 2.94 7.47
CA ALA A 58 -4.24 2.43 6.82
C ALA A 58 -4.02 1.02 6.27
N ILE A 59 -2.87 0.78 5.64
CA ILE A 59 -2.49 -0.56 5.16
C ILE A 59 -2.38 -1.54 6.31
N GLY A 60 -1.76 -1.13 7.42
CA GLY A 60 -1.65 -1.95 8.62
C GLY A 60 -3.00 -2.33 9.19
N MET A 61 -3.94 -1.40 9.23
CA MET A 61 -5.30 -1.66 9.71
C MET A 61 -6.06 -2.63 8.80
N ILE A 62 -5.86 -2.54 7.49
CA ILE A 62 -6.44 -3.50 6.53
C ILE A 62 -5.88 -4.90 6.81
N LEU A 63 -4.59 -5.03 7.03
CA LEU A 63 -3.95 -6.31 7.35
C LEU A 63 -4.42 -6.87 8.69
N LEU A 64 -4.64 -6.00 9.69
CA LEU A 64 -5.23 -6.40 10.97
C LEU A 64 -6.61 -7.03 10.77
N GLY A 65 -7.48 -6.36 10.01
CA GLY A 65 -8.80 -6.86 9.70
C GLY A 65 -8.76 -8.19 8.96
N PHE A 66 -7.86 -8.30 7.98
CA PHE A 66 -7.68 -9.53 7.22
C PHE A 66 -7.19 -10.67 8.10
N GLY A 67 -6.26 -10.41 9.02
CA GLY A 67 -5.77 -11.39 9.98
C GLY A 67 -6.88 -11.91 10.89
N ILE A 68 -7.74 -11.02 11.38
CA ILE A 68 -8.90 -11.38 12.21
C ILE A 68 -9.85 -12.30 11.41
N VAL A 69 -10.11 -11.97 10.15
CA VAL A 69 -10.95 -12.80 9.28
C VAL A 69 -10.34 -14.19 9.09
N GLN A 70 -9.04 -14.26 8.84
CA GLN A 70 -8.33 -15.55 8.69
C GLN A 70 -8.44 -16.41 9.96
N ILE A 71 -8.25 -15.79 11.12
CA ILE A 71 -8.38 -16.48 12.41
C ILE A 71 -9.81 -17.01 12.58
N GLY A 72 -10.81 -16.19 12.30
CA GLY A 72 -12.21 -16.59 12.39
C GLY A 72 -12.56 -17.75 11.47
N LEU A 73 -12.09 -17.69 10.22
CA LEU A 73 -12.30 -18.77 9.25
C LEU A 73 -11.60 -20.07 9.68
N SER A 74 -10.40 -19.96 10.30
CA SER A 74 -9.67 -21.12 10.78
C SER A 74 -10.37 -21.83 11.92
N LEU A 75 -11.08 -21.09 12.76
CA LEU A 75 -11.89 -21.68 13.84
C LEU A 75 -13.08 -22.45 13.28
N LYS A 76 -13.67 -21.95 12.21
CA LYS A 76 -14.78 -22.62 11.54
C LYS A 76 -14.35 -23.88 10.81
N SER A 77 -13.18 -23.85 10.15
CA SER A 77 -12.66 -24.98 9.37
C SER A 77 -11.75 -25.92 10.17
N HIS A 78 -11.42 -25.57 11.41
CA HIS A 78 -10.47 -26.31 12.26
C HIS A 78 -9.10 -26.48 11.62
N ASP A 79 -8.64 -25.49 10.82
CA ASP A 79 -7.36 -25.52 10.13
C ASP A 79 -6.31 -24.77 10.96
N ALA A 80 -5.40 -25.53 11.58
CA ALA A 80 -4.33 -24.97 12.41
C ALA A 80 -3.34 -24.13 11.58
N SER A 81 -3.05 -24.51 10.34
CA SER A 81 -2.16 -23.76 9.46
C SER A 81 -2.73 -22.39 9.11
N GLN A 82 -4.02 -22.33 8.79
CA GLN A 82 -4.70 -21.07 8.50
C GLN A 82 -4.74 -20.17 9.73
N ARG A 83 -4.92 -20.75 10.91
CA ARG A 83 -4.90 -20.01 12.18
C ARG A 83 -3.54 -19.39 12.42
N ALA A 84 -2.46 -20.15 12.24
CA ALA A 84 -1.09 -19.66 12.38
C ALA A 84 -0.81 -18.52 11.40
N ASN A 85 -1.20 -18.66 10.13
CA ASN A 85 -1.07 -17.61 9.13
C ASN A 85 -1.88 -16.37 9.50
N GLY A 86 -3.08 -16.54 10.04
CA GLY A 86 -3.92 -15.45 10.51
C GLY A 86 -3.27 -14.66 11.64
N PHE A 87 -2.67 -15.34 12.61
CA PHE A 87 -1.93 -14.68 13.68
C PHE A 87 -0.72 -13.92 13.16
N LEU A 88 0.04 -14.50 12.24
CA LEU A 88 1.18 -13.82 11.63
C LEU A 88 0.75 -12.57 10.87
N THR A 89 -0.33 -12.64 10.10
CA THR A 89 -0.89 -11.50 9.40
C THR A 89 -1.37 -10.43 10.37
N PHE A 90 -2.02 -10.84 11.45
CA PHE A 90 -2.50 -9.93 12.49
C PHE A 90 -1.34 -9.19 13.15
N PHE A 91 -0.31 -9.90 13.61
CA PHE A 91 0.84 -9.26 14.24
C PHE A 91 1.61 -8.39 13.26
N GLY A 92 1.75 -8.81 12.00
CA GLY A 92 2.34 -7.98 10.95
C GLY A 92 1.57 -6.69 10.76
N GLY A 93 0.25 -6.77 10.76
CA GLY A 93 -0.62 -5.59 10.67
C GLY A 93 -0.47 -4.66 11.86
N VAL A 94 -0.33 -5.20 13.07
CA VAL A 94 -0.07 -4.40 14.28
C VAL A 94 1.24 -3.64 14.15
N ILE A 95 2.30 -4.32 13.75
CA ILE A 95 3.61 -3.68 13.59
C ILE A 95 3.54 -2.56 12.54
N ILE A 96 2.89 -2.80 11.43
CA ILE A 96 2.75 -1.81 10.36
C ILE A 96 1.88 -0.64 10.82
N ALA A 97 0.76 -0.91 11.50
CA ALA A 97 -0.14 0.14 11.98
C ALA A 97 0.54 1.06 13.01
N PHE A 98 1.44 0.52 13.82
CA PHE A 98 2.17 1.28 14.83
C PHE A 98 3.61 1.61 14.42
N ALA A 99 3.93 1.53 13.13
CA ALA A 99 5.29 1.77 12.62
C ALA A 99 5.82 3.15 13.02
N LYS A 100 4.98 4.19 12.93
CA LYS A 100 5.38 5.55 13.29
C LYS A 100 5.67 5.65 14.80
N GLU A 101 4.82 5.10 15.61
CA GLU A 101 4.94 5.12 17.07
C GLU A 101 6.20 4.37 17.51
N ILE A 102 6.49 3.24 16.88
CA ILE A 102 7.72 2.48 17.14
C ILE A 102 8.95 3.29 16.75
N LEU A 103 8.91 3.94 15.59
CA LEU A 103 10.00 4.76 15.09
C LEU A 103 10.27 5.94 16.02
N ASP A 104 9.21 6.63 16.46
CA ASP A 104 9.31 7.76 17.38
C ASP A 104 9.90 7.34 18.74
N THR A 105 9.62 6.12 19.18
CA THR A 105 10.18 5.58 20.44
C THR A 105 11.67 5.27 20.31
N ILE A 106 12.12 4.79 19.15
CA ILE A 106 13.52 4.44 18.89
C ILE A 106 14.37 5.70 18.71
N LEU A 107 13.83 6.70 18.03
CA LEU A 107 14.54 7.96 17.76
C LEU A 107 14.38 8.94 18.92
#